data_d1e81e80c4ba71e143d3e4ac51e1251c
#
_entry.id   d1e81e80c4ba71e143d3e4ac51e1251c
#
_cell.length_a   1.000
_cell.length_b   1.000
_cell.length_c   1.000
_cell.angle_alpha   90.00
_cell.angle_beta   90.00
_cell.angle_gamma   90.00
#
_symmetry.space_group_name_H-M   'P 1'
#
loop_
_entity.id
_entity.type
_entity.pdbx_description
1 polymer ?
#
loop_
_entity_poly.entity_id
_entity_poly.type
_entity_poly.pdbx_seq_one_letter_code
_entity_poly.pdbx_strand_id
1 'polypeptide(L)'
;MSAAPTARAEPPAHDDLVDGLALGIYEKALVSSSLRTADDWRALLAQVPTAGFSFLDLSIDESPEREARLDWDTGQCRTVRRAAEAAGTDIGGICLSVHRRIGPGSADPAVRRRAREVMARGLQVCHDLGVPVIQIAGYYCYYEDPNPDAERWYAQLLADAVPLAARLGVVMGIENVDGDDVTSLTKAMEFVDAVDSPYLQLYPDLGNIAEQGLDPGVELAAGEGHMVAMHAKDVRRGEPRRV
;
A
#
# COMPACT_ATOMS: atom_id res chain seq x y z
N MET A 1 8.31 8.83 40.80
CA MET A 1 7.76 9.83 39.87
C MET A 1 7.03 9.05 38.79
N SER A 2 5.69 9.06 38.83
CA SER A 2 4.81 8.33 37.91
C SER A 2 4.74 9.13 36.61
N ALA A 3 5.10 8.51 35.47
CA ALA A 3 4.89 9.10 34.15
C ALA A 3 3.38 9.15 33.87
N ALA A 4 2.88 10.32 33.54
CA ALA A 4 1.50 10.49 33.09
C ALA A 4 1.28 9.70 31.79
N PRO A 5 0.09 9.09 31.57
CA PRO A 5 -0.21 8.43 30.33
C PRO A 5 -0.23 9.46 29.21
N THR A 6 0.53 9.21 28.15
CA THR A 6 0.44 9.96 26.90
C THR A 6 -0.98 9.85 26.37
N ALA A 7 -1.65 10.98 26.27
CA ALA A 7 -2.97 11.05 25.63
C ALA A 7 -2.87 10.44 24.23
N ARG A 8 -3.73 9.46 23.93
CA ARG A 8 -3.96 9.03 22.54
C ARG A 8 -4.39 10.28 21.77
N ALA A 9 -3.77 10.50 20.59
CA ALA A 9 -4.27 11.49 19.66
C ALA A 9 -5.77 11.22 19.44
N GLU A 10 -6.59 12.25 19.59
CA GLU A 10 -7.99 12.14 19.23
C GLU A 10 -8.08 11.81 17.73
N PRO A 11 -9.04 10.97 17.32
CA PRO A 11 -9.28 10.74 15.90
C PRO A 11 -9.52 12.09 15.20
N PRO A 12 -9.15 12.22 13.91
CA PRO A 12 -9.31 13.47 13.16
C PRO A 12 -10.72 14.02 13.37
N ALA A 13 -10.81 15.32 13.59
CA ALA A 13 -12.10 15.98 13.77
C ALA A 13 -12.96 15.72 12.51
N HIS A 14 -14.28 15.65 12.66
CA HIS A 14 -15.22 15.38 11.53
C HIS A 14 -15.04 16.34 10.34
N ASP A 15 -14.40 17.48 10.55
CA ASP A 15 -14.10 18.50 9.52
C ASP A 15 -12.96 18.09 8.56
N ASP A 16 -12.18 17.04 8.89
CA ASP A 16 -11.09 16.52 8.05
C ASP A 16 -11.57 15.42 7.07
N LEU A 17 -12.88 15.19 7.02
CA LEU A 17 -13.50 14.18 6.15
C LEU A 17 -14.26 14.86 5.02
N VAL A 18 -14.07 14.39 3.78
CA VAL A 18 -14.96 14.73 2.67
C VAL A 18 -16.08 13.70 2.63
N ASP A 19 -17.31 14.13 2.91
CA ASP A 19 -18.50 13.27 2.97
C ASP A 19 -18.32 12.02 3.86
N GLY A 20 -17.50 12.13 4.94
CA GLY A 20 -17.22 11.05 5.87
C GLY A 20 -16.02 10.17 5.47
N LEU A 21 -15.30 10.50 4.39
CA LEU A 21 -14.11 9.79 3.93
C LEU A 21 -12.84 10.57 4.28
N ALA A 22 -11.86 9.91 4.88
CA ALA A 22 -10.53 10.47 5.06
C ALA A 22 -9.81 10.50 3.70
N LEU A 23 -9.23 11.66 3.34
CA LEU A 23 -8.44 11.81 2.13
C LEU A 23 -6.95 11.72 2.43
N GLY A 24 -6.27 10.81 1.75
CA GLY A 24 -4.83 10.66 1.79
C GLY A 24 -4.13 11.23 0.58
N ILE A 25 -2.83 11.50 0.73
CA ILE A 25 -1.95 11.84 -0.38
C ILE A 25 -0.79 10.86 -0.44
N TYR A 26 -0.43 10.46 -1.66
CA TYR A 26 0.70 9.59 -1.88
C TYR A 26 2.01 10.39 -1.80
N GLU A 27 3.02 9.91 -1.07
CA GLU A 27 4.26 10.67 -0.82
C GLU A 27 4.95 11.19 -2.08
N LYS A 28 4.79 10.49 -3.21
CA LYS A 28 5.39 10.90 -4.49
C LYS A 28 4.76 12.17 -5.09
N ALA A 29 3.57 12.54 -4.64
CA ALA A 29 2.90 13.78 -5.05
C ALA A 29 3.40 15.00 -4.28
N LEU A 30 4.16 14.80 -3.20
CA LEU A 30 4.74 15.85 -2.38
C LEU A 30 6.18 16.15 -2.78
N VAL A 31 6.61 17.39 -2.54
CA VAL A 31 8.01 17.78 -2.76
C VAL A 31 8.86 17.25 -1.61
N SER A 32 9.73 16.31 -1.91
CA SER A 32 10.68 15.77 -0.93
C SER A 32 12.10 15.89 -1.43
N SER A 33 12.98 16.34 -0.52
CA SER A 33 14.41 16.05 -0.58
C SER A 33 14.67 14.61 -0.11
N SER A 34 15.92 14.18 -0.09
CA SER A 34 16.28 12.88 0.48
C SER A 34 15.79 12.79 1.95
N LEU A 35 14.94 11.79 2.23
CA LEU A 35 14.33 11.59 3.55
C LEU A 35 15.27 10.78 4.46
N ARG A 36 16.24 11.45 5.07
CA ARG A 36 17.30 10.82 5.89
C ARG A 36 17.21 11.16 7.37
N THR A 37 16.69 12.34 7.69
CA THR A 37 16.67 12.86 9.06
C THR A 37 15.23 12.99 9.58
N ALA A 38 15.07 13.11 10.89
CA ALA A 38 13.79 13.41 11.49
C ALA A 38 13.21 14.77 11.02
N ASP A 39 14.07 15.72 10.67
CA ASP A 39 13.64 17.03 10.16
C ASP A 39 13.11 16.92 8.72
N ASP A 40 13.74 16.09 7.88
CA ASP A 40 13.24 15.82 6.53
C ASP A 40 11.83 15.21 6.58
N TRP A 41 11.63 14.24 7.46
CA TRP A 41 10.33 13.62 7.67
C TRP A 41 9.28 14.59 8.18
N ARG A 42 9.63 15.44 9.15
CA ARG A 42 8.73 16.50 9.64
C ARG A 42 8.34 17.48 8.55
N ALA A 43 9.30 17.88 7.72
CA ALA A 43 9.05 18.80 6.61
C ALA A 43 8.15 18.20 5.52
N LEU A 44 8.29 16.89 5.24
CA LEU A 44 7.40 16.20 4.33
C LEU A 44 5.98 16.10 4.90
N LEU A 45 5.85 15.59 6.12
CA LEU A 45 4.56 15.32 6.75
C LEU A 45 3.75 16.59 7.01
N ALA A 46 4.42 17.70 7.32
CA ALA A 46 3.76 19.01 7.50
C ALA A 46 3.10 19.54 6.20
N GLN A 47 3.47 19.03 5.03
CA GLN A 47 2.83 19.42 3.77
C GLN A 47 1.43 18.81 3.64
N VAL A 48 1.16 17.67 4.27
CA VAL A 48 -0.08 16.90 4.15
C VAL A 48 -1.30 17.74 4.56
N PRO A 49 -1.41 18.25 5.80
CA PRO A 49 -2.54 19.07 6.20
C PRO A 49 -2.57 20.41 5.46
N THR A 50 -1.41 20.96 5.07
CA THR A 50 -1.35 22.20 4.28
C THR A 50 -1.96 22.01 2.89
N ALA A 51 -1.85 20.80 2.33
CA ALA A 51 -2.45 20.43 1.05
C ALA A 51 -3.92 19.97 1.17
N GLY A 52 -4.50 19.95 2.38
CA GLY A 52 -5.89 19.57 2.63
C GLY A 52 -6.12 18.05 2.75
N PHE A 53 -5.07 17.28 3.11
CA PHE A 53 -5.17 15.84 3.30
C PHE A 53 -5.02 15.45 4.77
N SER A 54 -5.60 14.32 5.16
CA SER A 54 -5.61 13.81 6.53
C SER A 54 -4.45 12.84 6.82
N PHE A 55 -3.96 12.12 5.79
CA PHE A 55 -2.91 11.13 5.96
C PHE A 55 -1.98 11.04 4.75
N LEU A 56 -0.84 10.41 4.96
CA LEU A 56 0.16 10.13 3.93
C LEU A 56 0.27 8.63 3.70
N ASP A 57 0.26 8.19 2.42
CA ASP A 57 0.67 6.85 2.06
C ASP A 57 2.13 6.84 1.62
N LEU A 58 2.92 5.94 2.25
CA LEU A 58 4.32 5.73 1.93
C LEU A 58 4.50 4.75 0.77
N SER A 59 5.67 4.81 0.13
CA SER A 59 6.05 3.89 -0.93
C SER A 59 7.25 3.03 -0.53
N ILE A 60 7.18 1.74 -0.84
CA ILE A 60 8.33 0.85 -0.97
C ILE A 60 8.35 0.41 -2.43
N ASP A 61 9.17 1.10 -3.24
CA ASP A 61 9.20 0.91 -4.68
C ASP A 61 10.62 0.55 -5.19
N GLU A 62 10.79 0.59 -6.50
CA GLU A 62 12.01 0.17 -7.18
C GLU A 62 13.17 1.16 -7.04
N SER A 63 12.95 2.36 -6.47
CA SER A 63 14.03 3.29 -6.20
C SER A 63 14.87 2.81 -5.02
N PRO A 64 16.22 2.92 -5.09
CA PRO A 64 17.09 2.42 -4.03
C PRO A 64 16.75 2.99 -2.65
N GLU A 65 16.34 4.26 -2.59
CA GLU A 65 16.01 4.96 -1.34
C GLU A 65 14.75 4.40 -0.69
N ARG A 66 13.73 4.05 -1.49
CA ARG A 66 12.46 3.53 -0.98
C ARG A 66 12.51 2.02 -0.78
N GLU A 67 13.22 1.28 -1.62
CA GLU A 67 13.48 -0.14 -1.37
C GLU A 67 14.25 -0.35 -0.06
N ALA A 68 15.22 0.51 0.28
CA ALA A 68 15.97 0.45 1.52
C ALA A 68 15.09 0.55 2.79
N ARG A 69 13.84 0.98 2.68
CA ARG A 69 12.87 0.96 3.78
C ARG A 69 12.53 -0.45 4.26
N LEU A 70 12.72 -1.45 3.42
CA LEU A 70 12.60 -2.85 3.82
C LEU A 70 13.62 -3.24 4.92
N ASP A 71 14.73 -2.53 5.01
CA ASP A 71 15.78 -2.76 6.00
C ASP A 71 15.66 -1.87 7.24
N TRP A 72 14.61 -1.04 7.33
CA TRP A 72 14.40 -0.19 8.50
C TRP A 72 14.30 -1.01 9.77
N ASP A 73 15.03 -0.55 10.78
CA ASP A 73 14.91 -1.05 12.15
C ASP A 73 13.81 -0.29 12.92
N THR A 74 13.52 -0.78 14.12
CA THR A 74 12.53 -0.16 15.03
C THR A 74 12.87 1.28 15.40
N GLY A 75 14.15 1.65 15.37
CA GLY A 75 14.62 3.02 15.67
C GLY A 75 14.26 3.98 14.53
N GLN A 76 14.47 3.56 13.29
CA GLN A 76 14.11 4.30 12.09
C GLN A 76 12.59 4.46 11.98
N CYS A 77 11.83 3.37 12.14
CA CYS A 77 10.36 3.41 12.16
C CYS A 77 9.83 4.36 13.25
N ARG A 78 10.42 4.32 14.45
CA ARG A 78 10.07 5.23 15.56
C ARG A 78 10.35 6.69 15.22
N THR A 79 11.43 6.99 14.49
CA THR A 79 11.76 8.35 14.05
C THR A 79 10.70 8.90 13.11
N VAL A 80 10.26 8.10 12.13
CA VAL A 80 9.20 8.49 11.18
C VAL A 80 7.88 8.67 11.90
N ARG A 81 7.50 7.73 12.76
CA ARG A 81 6.25 7.81 13.54
C ARG A 81 6.19 9.07 14.42
N ARG A 82 7.28 9.39 15.11
CA ARG A 82 7.35 10.62 15.92
C ARG A 82 7.27 11.90 15.07
N ALA A 83 7.80 11.86 13.86
CA ALA A 83 7.68 12.98 12.95
C ALA A 83 6.23 13.16 12.49
N ALA A 84 5.50 12.06 12.24
CA ALA A 84 4.09 12.06 11.90
C ALA A 84 3.23 12.61 13.06
N GLU A 85 3.44 12.10 14.28
CA GLU A 85 2.80 12.60 15.51
C GLU A 85 3.04 14.12 15.70
N ALA A 86 4.27 14.59 15.49
CA ALA A 86 4.62 16.01 15.64
C ALA A 86 4.01 16.89 14.54
N ALA A 87 3.75 16.35 13.35
CA ALA A 87 3.10 17.05 12.26
C ALA A 87 1.55 16.99 12.33
N GLY A 88 1.01 16.20 13.25
CA GLY A 88 -0.44 15.94 13.32
C GLY A 88 -0.97 15.21 12.09
N THR A 89 -0.15 14.34 11.47
CA THR A 89 -0.46 13.63 10.23
C THR A 89 -0.30 12.14 10.44
N ASP A 90 -1.29 11.35 10.04
CA ASP A 90 -1.20 9.90 10.08
C ASP A 90 -0.48 9.32 8.86
N ILE A 91 0.12 8.14 9.02
CA ILE A 91 0.55 7.31 7.90
C ILE A 91 -0.53 6.24 7.71
N GLY A 92 -1.29 6.36 6.61
CA GLY A 92 -2.46 5.54 6.33
C GLY A 92 -2.11 4.15 5.82
N GLY A 93 -1.16 4.07 4.91
CA GLY A 93 -0.76 2.84 4.24
C GLY A 93 0.68 2.83 3.74
N ILE A 94 1.11 1.65 3.29
CA ILE A 94 2.35 1.46 2.52
C ILE A 94 2.02 0.80 1.18
N CYS A 95 2.41 1.45 0.08
CA CYS A 95 2.33 0.86 -1.26
C CYS A 95 3.58 0.03 -1.53
N LEU A 96 3.44 -1.29 -1.61
CA LEU A 96 4.55 -2.24 -1.84
C LEU A 96 4.74 -2.52 -3.33
N SER A 97 5.09 -1.48 -4.10
CA SER A 97 5.21 -1.59 -5.57
C SER A 97 6.56 -2.11 -6.06
N VAL A 98 7.52 -2.38 -5.17
CA VAL A 98 8.79 -3.03 -5.51
C VAL A 98 8.60 -4.44 -6.11
N HIS A 99 7.44 -5.07 -5.89
CA HIS A 99 7.06 -6.34 -6.51
C HIS A 99 6.95 -6.26 -8.06
N ARG A 100 6.90 -5.07 -8.66
CA ARG A 100 7.07 -4.94 -10.13
C ARG A 100 8.40 -5.54 -10.59
N ARG A 101 9.49 -5.22 -9.89
CA ARG A 101 10.84 -5.70 -10.21
C ARG A 101 11.15 -7.08 -9.59
N ILE A 102 10.58 -7.35 -8.43
CA ILE A 102 10.76 -8.61 -7.71
C ILE A 102 9.43 -9.38 -7.79
N GLY A 103 9.12 -9.88 -9.00
CA GLY A 103 7.82 -10.47 -9.32
C GLY A 103 7.52 -11.73 -8.52
N PRO A 104 6.41 -11.80 -7.78
CA PRO A 104 6.03 -13.00 -7.02
C PRO A 104 5.72 -14.20 -7.92
N GLY A 105 5.31 -13.95 -9.16
CA GLY A 105 5.04 -14.96 -10.19
C GLY A 105 6.22 -15.26 -11.13
N SER A 106 7.43 -14.77 -10.84
CA SER A 106 8.62 -14.95 -11.67
C SER A 106 8.91 -16.41 -11.96
N ALA A 107 9.40 -16.71 -13.17
CA ALA A 107 9.89 -18.03 -13.53
C ALA A 107 11.11 -18.44 -12.69
N ASP A 108 11.94 -17.47 -12.25
CA ASP A 108 13.09 -17.73 -11.37
C ASP A 108 12.66 -17.96 -9.91
N PRO A 109 12.91 -19.16 -9.35
CA PRO A 109 12.61 -19.44 -7.95
C PRO A 109 13.40 -18.57 -6.96
N ALA A 110 14.55 -17.99 -7.34
CA ALA A 110 15.29 -17.07 -6.49
C ALA A 110 14.55 -15.72 -6.36
N VAL A 111 13.98 -15.22 -7.46
CA VAL A 111 13.14 -14.01 -7.45
C VAL A 111 11.89 -14.24 -6.59
N ARG A 112 11.20 -15.38 -6.74
CA ARG A 112 10.04 -15.71 -5.89
C ARG A 112 10.38 -15.80 -4.40
N ARG A 113 11.56 -16.36 -4.04
CA ARG A 113 12.00 -16.34 -2.63
C ARG A 113 12.20 -14.91 -2.14
N ARG A 114 12.85 -14.07 -2.96
CA ARG A 114 13.05 -12.66 -2.61
C ARG A 114 11.72 -11.92 -2.49
N ALA A 115 10.73 -12.20 -3.34
CA ALA A 115 9.39 -11.61 -3.22
C ALA A 115 8.72 -11.94 -1.88
N ARG A 116 8.86 -13.18 -1.38
CA ARG A 116 8.37 -13.55 -0.03
C ARG A 116 9.09 -12.81 1.10
N GLU A 117 10.40 -12.62 0.99
CA GLU A 117 11.18 -11.83 1.94
C GLU A 117 10.73 -10.37 1.94
N VAL A 118 10.53 -9.79 0.76
CA VAL A 118 10.00 -8.42 0.57
C VAL A 118 8.63 -8.28 1.24
N MET A 119 7.71 -9.21 0.99
CA MET A 119 6.38 -9.22 1.63
C MET A 119 6.50 -9.25 3.16
N ALA A 120 7.30 -10.18 3.70
CA ALA A 120 7.47 -10.33 5.13
C ALA A 120 8.10 -9.07 5.76
N ARG A 121 9.09 -8.46 5.11
CA ARG A 121 9.71 -7.22 5.56
C ARG A 121 8.76 -6.03 5.46
N GLY A 122 7.99 -5.92 4.38
CA GLY A 122 6.97 -4.88 4.23
C GLY A 122 5.92 -4.92 5.35
N LEU A 123 5.41 -6.10 5.67
CA LEU A 123 4.49 -6.31 6.79
C LEU A 123 5.12 -5.92 8.14
N GLN A 124 6.40 -6.27 8.37
CA GLN A 124 7.10 -5.89 9.60
C GLN A 124 7.28 -4.38 9.70
N VAL A 125 7.65 -3.71 8.60
CA VAL A 125 7.78 -2.23 8.56
C VAL A 125 6.43 -1.56 8.84
N CYS A 126 5.33 -2.05 8.27
CA CYS A 126 3.98 -1.56 8.60
C CYS A 126 3.71 -1.66 10.10
N HIS A 127 3.93 -2.82 10.69
CA HIS A 127 3.75 -3.05 12.12
C HIS A 127 4.59 -2.08 12.99
N ASP A 128 5.89 -1.95 12.69
CA ASP A 128 6.83 -1.11 13.45
C ASP A 128 6.51 0.39 13.31
N LEU A 129 5.94 0.80 12.18
CA LEU A 129 5.41 2.14 11.97
C LEU A 129 4.03 2.38 12.60
N GLY A 130 3.30 1.31 12.93
CA GLY A 130 1.90 1.40 13.37
C GLY A 130 0.92 1.64 12.22
N VAL A 131 1.29 1.26 11.00
CA VAL A 131 0.48 1.41 9.78
C VAL A 131 -0.42 0.18 9.61
N PRO A 132 -1.75 0.36 9.46
CA PRO A 132 -2.68 -0.76 9.47
C PRO A 132 -2.82 -1.50 8.13
N VAL A 133 -2.43 -0.86 7.01
CA VAL A 133 -2.69 -1.38 5.66
C VAL A 133 -1.41 -1.41 4.83
N ILE A 134 -1.19 -2.52 4.12
CA ILE A 134 -0.20 -2.62 3.06
C ILE A 134 -0.90 -2.90 1.73
N GLN A 135 -0.71 -2.00 0.76
CA GLN A 135 -1.21 -2.19 -0.60
C GLN A 135 -0.23 -3.08 -1.37
N ILE A 136 -0.77 -4.08 -2.07
CA ILE A 136 -0.04 -5.05 -2.86
C ILE A 136 -0.50 -4.93 -4.30
N ALA A 137 0.41 -4.53 -5.19
CA ALA A 137 0.08 -4.42 -6.60
C ALA A 137 -0.27 -5.81 -7.19
N GLY A 138 -1.33 -5.88 -7.96
CA GLY A 138 -1.83 -7.10 -8.59
C GLY A 138 -1.02 -7.53 -9.82
N TYR A 139 0.30 -7.30 -9.83
CA TYR A 139 1.19 -7.81 -10.87
C TYR A 139 1.79 -9.15 -10.44
N TYR A 140 1.74 -10.14 -11.33
CA TYR A 140 2.41 -11.43 -11.10
C TYR A 140 3.90 -11.32 -11.44
N CYS A 141 4.22 -10.81 -12.64
CA CYS A 141 5.60 -10.56 -13.10
C CYS A 141 5.62 -9.44 -14.16
N TYR A 142 5.87 -8.21 -13.72
CA TYR A 142 5.70 -7.01 -14.55
C TYR A 142 6.73 -6.87 -15.67
N TYR A 143 7.99 -7.28 -15.45
CA TYR A 143 9.09 -7.13 -16.42
C TYR A 143 9.53 -8.45 -17.09
N GLU A 144 8.80 -9.53 -16.86
CA GLU A 144 9.09 -10.84 -17.42
C GLU A 144 8.04 -11.22 -18.47
N ASP A 145 8.40 -12.12 -19.37
CA ASP A 145 7.42 -12.71 -20.29
C ASP A 145 6.33 -13.46 -19.53
N PRO A 146 5.09 -13.49 -20.05
CA PRO A 146 3.98 -14.23 -19.44
C PRO A 146 4.33 -15.70 -19.17
N ASN A 147 3.99 -16.16 -18.00
CA ASN A 147 4.33 -17.49 -17.49
C ASN A 147 3.07 -18.17 -16.96
N PRO A 148 2.72 -19.38 -17.41
CA PRO A 148 1.46 -20.01 -17.08
C PRO A 148 1.27 -20.34 -15.60
N ASP A 149 2.35 -20.38 -14.82
CA ASP A 149 2.32 -20.62 -13.37
C ASP A 149 2.33 -19.34 -12.53
N ALA A 150 2.46 -18.15 -13.14
CA ALA A 150 2.68 -16.90 -12.43
C ALA A 150 1.53 -16.55 -11.47
N GLU A 151 0.29 -16.72 -11.91
CA GLU A 151 -0.89 -16.51 -11.07
C GLU A 151 -0.91 -17.44 -9.85
N ARG A 152 -0.60 -18.71 -10.05
CA ARG A 152 -0.52 -19.68 -8.95
C ARG A 152 0.53 -19.31 -7.91
N TRP A 153 1.70 -18.84 -8.34
CA TRP A 153 2.75 -18.41 -7.41
C TRP A 153 2.40 -17.10 -6.70
N TYR A 154 1.71 -16.17 -7.39
CA TYR A 154 1.16 -14.97 -6.76
C TYR A 154 0.12 -15.34 -5.68
N ALA A 155 -0.83 -16.20 -5.99
CA ALA A 155 -1.81 -16.71 -5.03
C ALA A 155 -1.14 -17.37 -3.81
N GLN A 156 -0.09 -18.17 -4.06
CA GLN A 156 0.67 -18.81 -2.99
C GLN A 156 1.39 -17.80 -2.08
N LEU A 157 1.98 -16.72 -2.67
CA LEU A 157 2.58 -15.65 -1.87
C LEU A 157 1.56 -15.02 -0.93
N LEU A 158 0.36 -14.70 -1.43
CA LEU A 158 -0.70 -14.08 -0.63
C LEU A 158 -1.12 -15.00 0.52
N ALA A 159 -1.40 -16.26 0.24
CA ALA A 159 -1.80 -17.24 1.24
C ALA A 159 -0.72 -17.46 2.31
N ASP A 160 0.55 -17.57 1.90
CA ASP A 160 1.70 -17.75 2.80
C ASP A 160 1.91 -16.52 3.71
N ALA A 161 1.55 -15.31 3.26
CA ALA A 161 1.75 -14.07 4.00
C ALA A 161 0.67 -13.82 5.08
N VAL A 162 -0.55 -14.33 4.89
CA VAL A 162 -1.70 -14.08 5.78
C VAL A 162 -1.41 -14.40 7.26
N PRO A 163 -0.79 -15.54 7.64
CA PRO A 163 -0.51 -15.81 9.05
C PRO A 163 0.44 -14.78 9.69
N LEU A 164 1.34 -14.20 8.91
CA LEU A 164 2.22 -13.13 9.39
C LEU A 164 1.46 -11.83 9.50
N ALA A 165 0.69 -11.45 8.49
CA ALA A 165 -0.17 -10.26 8.49
C ALA A 165 -1.10 -10.25 9.71
N ALA A 166 -1.76 -11.38 10.00
CA ALA A 166 -2.63 -11.54 11.16
C ALA A 166 -1.89 -11.35 12.50
N ARG A 167 -0.69 -11.93 12.64
CA ARG A 167 0.12 -11.74 13.87
C ARG A 167 0.56 -10.30 14.07
N LEU A 168 0.84 -9.59 12.99
CA LEU A 168 1.32 -8.20 13.01
C LEU A 168 0.16 -7.18 13.04
N GLY A 169 -1.08 -7.62 12.84
CA GLY A 169 -2.25 -6.74 12.79
C GLY A 169 -2.27 -5.82 11.57
N VAL A 170 -1.71 -6.27 10.44
CA VAL A 170 -1.62 -5.52 9.18
C VAL A 170 -2.51 -6.17 8.13
N VAL A 171 -3.41 -5.41 7.52
CA VAL A 171 -4.27 -5.89 6.44
C VAL A 171 -3.56 -5.71 5.10
N MET A 172 -3.52 -6.76 4.29
CA MET A 172 -3.04 -6.75 2.92
C MET A 172 -4.20 -6.38 1.98
N GLY A 173 -4.04 -5.34 1.16
CA GLY A 173 -5.02 -4.92 0.16
C GLY A 173 -4.50 -5.15 -1.25
N ILE A 174 -5.20 -5.96 -2.06
CA ILE A 174 -4.84 -6.21 -3.46
C ILE A 174 -5.33 -5.03 -4.30
N GLU A 175 -4.40 -4.36 -4.97
CA GLU A 175 -4.70 -3.32 -5.95
C GLU A 175 -4.90 -3.94 -7.34
N ASN A 176 -6.02 -3.61 -8.00
CA ASN A 176 -6.17 -3.88 -9.42
C ASN A 176 -5.26 -2.98 -10.25
N VAL A 177 -4.65 -3.52 -11.28
CA VAL A 177 -3.56 -2.87 -12.01
C VAL A 177 -3.91 -2.60 -13.47
N ASP A 178 -3.09 -1.77 -14.09
CA ASP A 178 -3.15 -1.38 -15.49
C ASP A 178 -2.52 -2.40 -16.46
N GLY A 179 -1.96 -3.50 -15.95
CA GLY A 179 -1.44 -4.63 -16.72
C GLY A 179 -2.52 -5.66 -17.08
N ASP A 180 -2.08 -6.88 -17.42
CA ASP A 180 -2.94 -7.98 -17.84
C ASP A 180 -3.24 -8.98 -16.70
N ASP A 181 -2.67 -8.77 -15.50
CA ASP A 181 -2.76 -9.72 -14.38
C ASP A 181 -4.06 -9.53 -13.57
N VAL A 182 -4.05 -8.76 -12.49
CA VAL A 182 -5.25 -8.46 -11.72
C VAL A 182 -5.86 -7.16 -12.25
N THR A 183 -6.67 -7.26 -13.31
CA THR A 183 -7.22 -6.09 -14.04
C THR A 183 -8.47 -5.48 -13.41
N SER A 184 -9.13 -6.20 -12.50
CA SER A 184 -10.45 -5.84 -11.96
C SER A 184 -10.58 -6.23 -10.49
N LEU A 185 -11.57 -5.67 -9.80
CA LEU A 185 -11.91 -6.10 -8.44
C LEU A 185 -12.56 -7.48 -8.44
N THR A 186 -13.35 -7.78 -9.47
CA THR A 186 -13.90 -9.14 -9.69
C THR A 186 -12.77 -10.19 -9.71
N LYS A 187 -11.65 -9.91 -10.40
CA LYS A 187 -10.48 -10.80 -10.42
C LYS A 187 -9.75 -10.84 -9.08
N ALA A 188 -9.61 -9.70 -8.41
CA ALA A 188 -8.97 -9.62 -7.10
C ALA A 188 -9.76 -10.41 -6.03
N MET A 189 -11.10 -10.40 -6.11
CA MET A 189 -11.97 -11.16 -5.21
C MET A 189 -11.75 -12.68 -5.29
N GLU A 190 -11.35 -13.23 -6.45
CA GLU A 190 -11.01 -14.65 -6.55
C GLU A 190 -9.90 -15.05 -5.55
N PHE A 191 -8.91 -14.16 -5.33
CA PHE A 191 -7.84 -14.40 -4.33
C PHE A 191 -8.34 -14.19 -2.89
N VAL A 192 -9.18 -13.18 -2.67
CA VAL A 192 -9.76 -12.91 -1.33
C VAL A 192 -10.61 -14.09 -0.88
N ASP A 193 -11.50 -14.56 -1.76
CA ASP A 193 -12.38 -15.70 -1.49
C ASP A 193 -11.60 -17.01 -1.30
N ALA A 194 -10.57 -17.24 -2.13
CA ALA A 194 -9.76 -18.46 -2.02
C ALA A 194 -8.93 -18.52 -0.72
N VAL A 195 -8.51 -17.37 -0.18
CA VAL A 195 -7.74 -17.28 1.06
C VAL A 195 -8.64 -17.25 2.30
N ASP A 196 -9.84 -16.70 2.17
CA ASP A 196 -10.87 -16.59 3.22
C ASP A 196 -10.33 -16.05 4.55
N SER A 197 -9.71 -14.86 4.50
CA SER A 197 -9.11 -14.23 5.67
C SER A 197 -9.41 -12.73 5.73
N PRO A 198 -9.76 -12.17 6.89
CA PRO A 198 -9.94 -10.74 7.06
C PRO A 198 -8.64 -9.93 6.87
N TYR A 199 -7.49 -10.59 6.82
CA TYR A 199 -6.19 -9.96 6.59
C TYR A 199 -5.76 -9.92 5.11
N LEU A 200 -6.61 -10.39 4.18
CA LEU A 200 -6.47 -10.19 2.74
C LEU A 200 -7.76 -9.58 2.19
N GLN A 201 -7.67 -8.37 1.69
CA GLN A 201 -8.79 -7.55 1.26
C GLN A 201 -8.45 -6.83 -0.06
N LEU A 202 -9.30 -5.91 -0.52
CA LEU A 202 -9.13 -5.14 -1.73
C LEU A 202 -8.59 -3.74 -1.45
N TYR A 203 -7.80 -3.23 -2.38
CA TYR A 203 -7.36 -1.84 -2.45
C TYR A 203 -7.63 -1.30 -3.87
N PRO A 204 -8.87 -0.93 -4.21
CA PRO A 204 -9.24 -0.49 -5.55
C PRO A 204 -8.40 0.68 -6.05
N ASP A 205 -8.03 0.65 -7.34
CA ASP A 205 -7.55 1.82 -8.08
C ASP A 205 -8.56 2.15 -9.18
N LEU A 206 -9.30 3.26 -9.00
CA LEU A 206 -10.36 3.68 -9.91
C LEU A 206 -9.84 4.07 -11.29
N GLY A 207 -8.62 4.63 -11.35
CA GLY A 207 -8.00 4.96 -12.62
C GLY A 207 -7.66 3.72 -13.43
N ASN A 208 -7.14 2.67 -12.80
CA ASN A 208 -6.86 1.40 -13.48
C ASN A 208 -8.14 0.72 -13.98
N ILE A 209 -9.23 0.75 -13.21
CA ILE A 209 -10.55 0.26 -13.65
C ILE A 209 -10.99 0.99 -14.93
N ALA A 210 -10.90 2.33 -14.92
CA ALA A 210 -11.30 3.15 -16.06
C ALA A 210 -10.38 2.93 -17.29
N GLU A 211 -9.09 2.70 -17.09
CA GLU A 211 -8.12 2.42 -18.15
C GLU A 211 -8.38 1.07 -18.81
N GLN A 212 -8.78 0.07 -18.04
CA GLN A 212 -9.23 -1.23 -18.56
C GLN A 212 -10.57 -1.15 -19.29
N GLY A 213 -11.25 0.00 -19.26
CA GLY A 213 -12.54 0.20 -19.89
C GLY A 213 -13.71 -0.46 -19.14
N LEU A 214 -13.49 -0.84 -17.89
CA LEU A 214 -14.49 -1.41 -17.00
C LEU A 214 -15.37 -0.31 -16.38
N ASP A 215 -16.56 -0.69 -15.91
CA ASP A 215 -17.44 0.22 -15.19
C ASP A 215 -17.07 0.25 -13.71
N PRO A 216 -16.61 1.40 -13.15
CA PRO A 216 -16.21 1.48 -11.75
C PRO A 216 -17.34 1.14 -10.77
N GLY A 217 -18.60 1.43 -11.12
CA GLY A 217 -19.74 1.13 -10.25
C GLY A 217 -19.98 -0.38 -10.14
N VAL A 218 -19.82 -1.11 -11.25
CA VAL A 218 -19.94 -2.58 -11.28
C VAL A 218 -18.79 -3.21 -10.48
N GLU A 219 -17.57 -2.77 -10.70
CA GLU A 219 -16.39 -3.32 -10.02
C GLU A 219 -16.43 -3.01 -8.51
N LEU A 220 -16.77 -1.80 -8.10
CA LEU A 220 -16.91 -1.46 -6.67
C LEU A 220 -18.02 -2.27 -6.00
N ALA A 221 -19.13 -2.54 -6.70
CA ALA A 221 -20.18 -3.41 -6.17
C ALA A 221 -19.70 -4.86 -5.98
N ALA A 222 -18.82 -5.36 -6.87
CA ALA A 222 -18.22 -6.69 -6.73
C ALA A 222 -17.29 -6.80 -5.51
N GLY A 223 -16.68 -5.69 -5.09
CA GLY A 223 -15.80 -5.61 -3.90
C GLY A 223 -16.49 -5.12 -2.63
N GLU A 224 -17.82 -4.96 -2.62
CA GLU A 224 -18.53 -4.41 -1.45
C GLU A 224 -18.24 -5.22 -0.17
N GLY A 225 -17.89 -4.49 0.91
CA GLY A 225 -17.54 -5.09 2.19
C GLY A 225 -16.08 -5.56 2.32
N HIS A 226 -15.29 -5.51 1.24
CA HIS A 226 -13.91 -5.99 1.21
C HIS A 226 -12.87 -4.90 0.91
N MET A 227 -13.26 -3.64 0.77
CA MET A 227 -12.35 -2.54 0.45
C MET A 227 -11.80 -1.90 1.73
N VAL A 228 -10.47 -1.84 1.87
CA VAL A 228 -9.80 -1.26 3.04
C VAL A 228 -9.35 0.19 2.82
N ALA A 229 -9.09 0.56 1.59
CA ALA A 229 -8.79 1.89 1.11
C ALA A 229 -8.91 1.89 -0.41
N MET A 230 -8.71 3.03 -1.08
CA MET A 230 -8.70 3.08 -2.54
C MET A 230 -7.76 4.17 -3.06
N HIS A 231 -7.21 3.97 -4.24
CA HIS A 231 -6.57 5.00 -5.03
C HIS A 231 -7.59 5.70 -5.94
N ALA A 232 -7.62 7.02 -5.86
CA ALA A 232 -8.36 7.86 -6.81
C ALA A 232 -7.35 8.64 -7.65
N LYS A 233 -7.27 8.33 -8.94
CA LYS A 233 -6.45 9.05 -9.91
C LYS A 233 -7.26 9.31 -11.17
N ASP A 234 -6.97 10.43 -11.84
CA ASP A 234 -7.55 10.73 -13.13
C ASP A 234 -6.80 10.02 -14.27
N VAL A 235 -7.53 9.56 -15.28
CA VAL A 235 -7.00 8.86 -16.44
C VAL A 235 -7.58 9.45 -17.72
N ARG A 236 -6.72 9.85 -18.65
CA ARG A 236 -7.14 10.27 -19.98
C ARG A 236 -7.00 9.12 -20.97
N ARG A 237 -8.12 8.74 -21.57
CA ARG A 237 -8.12 7.72 -22.62
C ARG A 237 -7.21 8.09 -23.76
N GLY A 238 -6.29 7.20 -24.13
CA GLY A 238 -5.39 7.34 -25.27
C GLY A 238 -4.14 8.19 -25.04
N GLU A 239 -3.89 8.69 -23.83
CA GLU A 239 -2.60 9.28 -23.47
C GLU A 239 -1.68 8.25 -22.82
N PRO A 240 -0.34 8.27 -23.10
CA PRO A 240 0.58 7.39 -22.41
C PRO A 240 0.57 7.68 -20.91
N ARG A 241 0.60 6.62 -20.13
CA ARG A 241 0.62 6.65 -18.66
C ARG A 241 1.74 7.57 -18.16
N ARG A 242 1.36 8.55 -17.36
CA ARG A 242 2.32 9.34 -16.59
C ARG A 242 2.30 8.84 -15.16
N VAL A 243 3.33 8.09 -14.82
CA VAL A 243 3.61 7.68 -13.43
C VAL A 243 4.38 8.79 -12.73
#